data_78ad6fd2c226f4cff3b0c64471df2439
#
_entry.id   78ad6fd2c226f4cff3b0c64471df2439
#
_cell.length_a   1.000
_cell.length_b   1.000
_cell.length_c   1.000
_cell.angle_alpha   90.00
_cell.angle_beta   90.00
_cell.angle_gamma   90.00
#
_symmetry.space_group_name_H-M   'P 1'
#
loop_
_entity.id
_entity.type
_entity.pdbx_description
1 polymer ?
#
loop_
_entity_poly.entity_id
_entity_poly.type
_entity_poly.pdbx_seq_one_letter_code
_entity_poly.pdbx_strand_id
1 'polypeptide(L)'
;EEARDFLEEVPAKQPWMGTSCCPAWSVMAKKLYPEFADYISMALTPMVITARMVKKDHPDAKTVFIGPCSAKKLEANRRTIRSDVDFVLTFEEMLGIFDAADIDFSKLQANPEDEMDEGTGMGRGFAVGGGVAAAVVEAVKHIDPDRKIQIEYGDGLKNCRKMLAMAKAGKRDGYLLEGMG
;
A
#
# COMPACT_ATOMS: atom_id res chain seq x y z
N GLU A 1 4.77 -0.39 -11.72
CA GLU A 1 4.04 -1.64 -11.95
C GLU A 1 2.54 -1.33 -12.01
N GLU A 2 1.89 -0.99 -10.93
CA GLU A 2 0.43 -0.80 -10.84
C GLU A 2 -0.14 0.22 -11.86
N ALA A 3 0.60 1.28 -12.18
CA ALA A 3 0.21 2.24 -13.20
C ALA A 3 0.18 1.63 -14.62
N ARG A 4 1.12 0.73 -14.93
CA ARG A 4 1.13 0.01 -16.22
C ARG A 4 0.00 -1.00 -16.29
N ASP A 5 -0.21 -1.74 -15.20
CA ASP A 5 -1.31 -2.70 -15.11
C ASP A 5 -2.65 -2.00 -15.32
N PHE A 6 -2.85 -0.83 -14.70
CA PHE A 6 -4.05 -0.02 -14.91
C PHE A 6 -4.25 0.37 -16.37
N LEU A 7 -3.20 0.85 -17.04
CA LEU A 7 -3.26 1.26 -18.45
C LEU A 7 -3.58 0.09 -19.40
N GLU A 8 -3.06 -1.09 -19.10
CA GLU A 8 -3.23 -2.28 -19.94
C GLU A 8 -4.59 -2.97 -19.69
N GLU A 9 -5.13 -2.85 -18.50
CA GLU A 9 -6.29 -3.63 -18.08
C GLU A 9 -7.59 -2.83 -18.10
N VAL A 10 -7.55 -1.54 -17.75
CA VAL A 10 -8.75 -0.71 -17.62
C VAL A 10 -8.88 0.24 -18.81
N PRO A 11 -9.99 0.25 -19.56
CA PRO A 11 -11.18 -0.61 -19.41
C PRO A 11 -11.13 -1.89 -20.26
N ALA A 12 -9.98 -2.20 -20.91
CA ALA A 12 -9.90 -3.22 -21.96
C ALA A 12 -10.24 -4.64 -21.48
N LYS A 13 -9.83 -5.01 -20.25
CA LYS A 13 -10.04 -6.35 -19.67
C LYS A 13 -10.98 -6.32 -18.47
N GLN A 14 -11.01 -5.19 -17.76
CA GLN A 14 -11.84 -5.02 -16.56
C GLN A 14 -12.34 -3.57 -16.45
N PRO A 15 -13.53 -3.35 -15.86
CA PRO A 15 -14.12 -2.02 -15.82
C PRO A 15 -13.39 -1.05 -14.88
N TRP A 16 -12.75 -1.56 -13.83
CA TRP A 16 -12.02 -0.79 -12.83
C TRP A 16 -10.89 -1.65 -12.21
N MET A 17 -9.96 -1.03 -11.53
CA MET A 17 -8.91 -1.74 -10.80
C MET A 17 -8.85 -1.28 -9.35
N GLY A 18 -8.67 -2.22 -8.43
CA GLY A 18 -8.39 -1.95 -7.02
C GLY A 18 -6.90 -2.02 -6.71
N THR A 19 -6.41 -1.13 -5.85
CA THR A 19 -5.01 -1.16 -5.39
C THR A 19 -4.72 -2.38 -4.52
N SER A 20 -3.47 -2.82 -4.47
CA SER A 20 -3.02 -3.98 -3.68
C SER A 20 -2.45 -3.61 -2.31
N CYS A 21 -2.15 -2.34 -2.05
CA CYS A 21 -1.28 -1.87 -0.97
C CYS A 21 -1.79 -2.17 0.45
N CYS A 22 -3.10 -2.26 0.67
CA CYS A 22 -3.69 -2.59 1.97
C CYS A 22 -4.17 -4.05 2.01
N PRO A 23 -3.52 -4.95 2.79
CA PRO A 23 -3.92 -6.34 2.87
C PRO A 23 -5.29 -6.55 3.51
N ALA A 24 -5.73 -5.69 4.43
CA ALA A 24 -7.08 -5.75 5.01
C ALA A 24 -8.14 -5.50 3.94
N TRP A 25 -7.97 -4.46 3.13
CA TRP A 25 -8.83 -4.14 2.00
C TRP A 25 -8.84 -5.25 0.95
N SER A 26 -7.67 -5.63 0.42
CA SER A 26 -7.57 -6.57 -0.70
C SER A 26 -8.09 -7.96 -0.33
N VAL A 27 -7.83 -8.44 0.89
CA VAL A 27 -8.37 -9.72 1.37
C VAL A 27 -9.87 -9.64 1.59
N MET A 28 -10.38 -8.54 2.15
CA MET A 28 -11.82 -8.33 2.32
C MET A 28 -12.53 -8.29 0.97
N ALA A 29 -12.01 -7.54 0.00
CA ALA A 29 -12.56 -7.46 -1.34
C ALA A 29 -12.65 -8.85 -2.00
N LYS A 30 -11.56 -9.60 -2.02
CA LYS A 30 -11.50 -10.96 -2.60
C LYS A 30 -12.41 -11.97 -1.90
N LYS A 31 -12.63 -11.84 -0.60
CA LYS A 31 -13.50 -12.74 0.16
C LYS A 31 -14.99 -12.42 0.05
N LEU A 32 -15.36 -11.15 0.06
CA LEU A 32 -16.76 -10.74 0.02
C LEU A 32 -17.32 -10.60 -1.40
N TYR A 33 -16.43 -10.35 -2.36
CA TYR A 33 -16.75 -10.19 -3.77
C TYR A 33 -15.78 -11.01 -4.61
N PRO A 34 -15.86 -12.36 -4.55
CA PRO A 34 -14.94 -13.23 -5.28
C PRO A 34 -14.93 -13.00 -6.78
N GLU A 35 -16.03 -12.50 -7.33
CA GLU A 35 -16.16 -12.08 -8.73
C GLU A 35 -15.22 -10.91 -9.10
N PHE A 36 -14.73 -10.16 -8.12
CA PHE A 36 -13.80 -9.04 -8.31
C PHE A 36 -12.37 -9.37 -7.90
N ALA A 37 -12.09 -10.64 -7.59
CA ALA A 37 -10.76 -11.04 -7.11
C ALA A 37 -9.64 -10.65 -8.09
N ASP A 38 -9.91 -10.78 -9.39
CA ASP A 38 -8.95 -10.48 -10.44
C ASP A 38 -8.85 -8.97 -10.75
N TYR A 39 -9.81 -8.16 -10.29
CA TYR A 39 -9.76 -6.70 -10.45
C TYR A 39 -8.89 -6.01 -9.40
N ILE A 40 -8.47 -6.74 -8.37
CA ILE A 40 -7.52 -6.23 -7.37
C ILE A 40 -6.11 -6.48 -7.88
N SER A 41 -5.35 -5.40 -8.06
CA SER A 41 -3.97 -5.44 -8.54
C SER A 41 -3.13 -6.51 -7.83
N MET A 42 -2.26 -7.16 -8.59
CA MET A 42 -1.29 -8.13 -8.09
C MET A 42 0.10 -7.51 -7.89
N ALA A 43 0.24 -6.20 -8.09
CA ALA A 43 1.48 -5.48 -7.84
C ALA A 43 1.95 -5.70 -6.39
N LEU A 44 3.27 -5.80 -6.22
CA LEU A 44 3.86 -5.93 -4.89
C LEU A 44 3.60 -4.66 -4.08
N THR A 45 3.27 -4.85 -2.82
CA THR A 45 3.09 -3.69 -1.92
C THR A 45 4.41 -2.97 -1.67
N PRO A 46 4.40 -1.68 -1.34
CA PRO A 46 5.63 -0.93 -1.05
C PRO A 46 6.51 -1.60 0.00
N MET A 47 5.92 -2.21 1.03
CA MET A 47 6.67 -2.98 2.04
C MET A 47 7.49 -4.09 1.40
N VAL A 48 6.87 -4.90 0.55
CA VAL A 48 7.51 -6.09 -0.04
C VAL A 48 8.55 -5.69 -1.09
N ILE A 49 8.22 -4.72 -1.97
CA ILE A 49 9.15 -4.32 -3.02
C ILE A 49 10.41 -3.66 -2.43
N THR A 50 10.25 -2.82 -1.40
CA THR A 50 11.39 -2.19 -0.72
C THR A 50 12.25 -3.24 -0.03
N ALA A 51 11.65 -4.19 0.67
CA ALA A 51 12.39 -5.28 1.32
C ALA A 51 13.19 -6.12 0.30
N ARG A 52 12.60 -6.43 -0.87
CA ARG A 52 13.31 -7.12 -1.95
C ARG A 52 14.48 -6.32 -2.50
N MET A 53 14.30 -5.01 -2.69
CA MET A 53 15.36 -4.12 -3.16
C MET A 53 16.52 -4.10 -2.16
N VAL A 54 16.23 -3.93 -0.87
CA VAL A 54 17.26 -3.96 0.18
C VAL A 54 18.00 -5.29 0.19
N LYS A 55 17.30 -6.42 0.17
CA LYS A 55 17.95 -7.74 0.19
C LYS A 55 18.69 -8.10 -1.09
N LYS A 56 18.35 -7.48 -2.21
CA LYS A 56 19.11 -7.63 -3.45
C LYS A 56 20.50 -7.02 -3.32
N ASP A 57 20.59 -5.84 -2.70
CA ASP A 57 21.85 -5.12 -2.55
C ASP A 57 22.60 -5.57 -1.27
N HIS A 58 21.88 -6.04 -0.27
CA HIS A 58 22.36 -6.51 1.03
C HIS A 58 21.73 -7.86 1.39
N PRO A 59 22.20 -8.98 0.85
CA PRO A 59 21.55 -10.31 0.99
C PRO A 59 21.38 -10.78 2.45
N ASP A 60 22.27 -10.38 3.35
CA ASP A 60 22.24 -10.75 4.76
C ASP A 60 21.42 -9.77 5.65
N ALA A 61 20.87 -8.71 5.05
CA ALA A 61 20.09 -7.73 5.78
C ALA A 61 18.82 -8.34 6.39
N LYS A 62 18.50 -7.94 7.61
CA LYS A 62 17.20 -8.17 8.25
C LYS A 62 16.30 -6.97 8.01
N THR A 63 15.17 -7.22 7.39
CA THR A 63 14.19 -6.19 7.09
C THR A 63 13.10 -6.15 8.14
N VAL A 64 12.85 -4.96 8.69
CA VAL A 64 11.82 -4.71 9.69
C VAL A 64 10.88 -3.64 9.14
N PHE A 65 9.61 -3.97 8.98
CA PHE A 65 8.58 -3.00 8.64
C PHE A 65 7.94 -2.47 9.93
N ILE A 66 7.91 -1.16 10.08
CA ILE A 66 7.26 -0.47 11.19
C ILE A 66 6.11 0.36 10.63
N GLY A 67 4.90 0.14 11.14
CA GLY A 67 3.73 0.83 10.63
C GLY A 67 2.47 0.62 11.47
N PRO A 68 1.37 1.30 11.15
CA PRO A 68 0.16 1.28 11.99
C PRO A 68 -0.69 0.01 11.84
N CYS A 69 -0.41 -0.85 10.85
CA CYS A 69 -1.35 -1.90 10.44
C CYS A 69 -0.87 -3.30 10.79
N SER A 70 -1.58 -3.99 11.69
CA SER A 70 -1.31 -5.40 12.05
C SER A 70 -1.55 -6.39 10.89
N ALA A 71 -2.37 -6.04 9.89
CA ALA A 71 -2.59 -6.88 8.72
C ALA A 71 -1.32 -7.09 7.87
N LYS A 72 -0.33 -6.21 7.98
CA LYS A 72 1.00 -6.37 7.38
C LYS A 72 1.75 -7.59 7.91
N LYS A 73 1.47 -8.03 9.14
CA LYS A 73 1.99 -9.29 9.68
C LYS A 73 1.49 -10.51 8.90
N LEU A 74 0.20 -10.51 8.53
CA LEU A 74 -0.37 -11.57 7.70
C LEU A 74 0.21 -11.55 6.29
N GLU A 75 0.43 -10.37 5.75
CA GLU A 75 1.07 -10.22 4.44
C GLU A 75 2.50 -10.77 4.46
N ALA A 76 3.33 -10.37 5.42
CA ALA A 76 4.70 -10.83 5.55
C ALA A 76 4.81 -12.37 5.71
N ASN A 77 3.79 -13.02 6.27
CA ASN A 77 3.74 -14.48 6.45
C ASN A 77 3.29 -15.25 5.20
N ARG A 78 2.91 -14.59 4.10
CA ARG A 78 2.53 -15.29 2.87
C ARG A 78 3.72 -16.07 2.29
N ARG A 79 3.45 -17.28 1.78
CA ARG A 79 4.48 -18.19 1.24
C ARG A 79 5.37 -17.55 0.17
N THR A 80 4.83 -16.63 -0.61
CA THR A 80 5.52 -15.98 -1.74
C THR A 80 6.40 -14.80 -1.33
N ILE A 81 6.27 -14.28 -0.11
CA ILE A 81 6.94 -13.07 0.36
C ILE A 81 7.57 -13.18 1.75
N ARG A 82 7.38 -14.30 2.46
CA ARG A 82 7.89 -14.50 3.84
C ARG A 82 9.42 -14.48 3.97
N SER A 83 10.14 -14.57 2.85
CA SER A 83 11.58 -14.41 2.81
C SER A 83 12.03 -12.97 2.59
N ASP A 84 11.12 -12.10 2.19
CA ASP A 84 11.44 -10.70 1.87
C ASP A 84 11.41 -9.81 3.11
N VAL A 85 10.40 -9.99 3.98
CA VAL A 85 10.20 -9.20 5.20
C VAL A 85 10.38 -10.11 6.41
N ASP A 86 11.40 -9.83 7.23
CA ASP A 86 11.71 -10.67 8.39
C ASP A 86 10.79 -10.35 9.58
N PHE A 87 10.51 -9.07 9.83
CA PHE A 87 9.70 -8.63 10.97
C PHE A 87 8.73 -7.53 10.58
N VAL A 88 7.59 -7.53 11.26
CA VAL A 88 6.59 -6.44 11.17
C VAL A 88 6.24 -6.03 12.59
N LEU A 89 6.42 -4.77 12.92
CA LEU A 89 6.08 -4.16 14.20
C LEU A 89 5.01 -3.08 13.99
N THR A 90 4.02 -3.04 14.87
CA THR A 90 3.10 -1.91 14.91
C THR A 90 3.73 -0.73 15.66
N PHE A 91 3.14 0.45 15.54
CA PHE A 91 3.60 1.62 16.29
C PHE A 91 3.46 1.40 17.82
N GLU A 92 2.41 0.69 18.26
CA GLU A 92 2.22 0.35 19.66
C GLU A 92 3.30 -0.61 20.17
N GLU A 93 3.70 -1.58 19.35
CA GLU A 93 4.80 -2.50 19.69
C GLU A 93 6.14 -1.76 19.75
N MET A 94 6.38 -0.80 18.83
CA MET A 94 7.56 0.05 18.89
C MET A 94 7.56 0.94 20.14
N LEU A 95 6.41 1.50 20.52
CA LEU A 95 6.31 2.28 21.73
C LEU A 95 6.69 1.44 22.97
N GLY A 96 6.21 0.19 23.03
CA GLY A 96 6.62 -0.74 24.10
C GLY A 96 8.13 -1.03 24.13
N ILE A 97 8.79 -1.08 22.96
CA ILE A 97 10.25 -1.22 22.89
C ILE A 97 10.95 0.04 23.42
N PHE A 98 10.45 1.23 23.07
CA PHE A 98 11.01 2.50 23.56
C PHE A 98 10.85 2.63 25.07
N ASP A 99 9.67 2.27 25.60
CA ASP A 99 9.42 2.26 27.04
C ASP A 99 10.37 1.29 27.75
N ALA A 100 10.55 0.09 27.22
CA ALA A 100 11.47 -0.90 27.79
C ALA A 100 12.95 -0.48 27.73
N ALA A 101 13.29 0.37 26.78
CA ALA A 101 14.64 0.94 26.63
C ALA A 101 14.83 2.28 27.37
N ASP A 102 13.81 2.73 28.12
CA ASP A 102 13.79 4.00 28.85
C ASP A 102 14.05 5.23 27.93
N ILE A 103 13.51 5.19 26.71
CA ILE A 103 13.63 6.27 25.72
C ILE A 103 12.50 7.28 25.91
N ASP A 104 12.84 8.47 26.37
CA ASP A 104 11.91 9.58 26.57
C ASP A 104 11.99 10.56 25.39
N PHE A 105 10.97 10.56 24.52
CA PHE A 105 10.88 11.43 23.35
C PHE A 105 10.98 12.93 23.67
N SER A 106 10.54 13.34 24.87
CA SER A 106 10.60 14.76 25.28
C SER A 106 12.03 15.25 25.52
N LYS A 107 12.96 14.34 25.72
CA LYS A 107 14.38 14.61 25.96
C LYS A 107 15.26 14.42 24.73
N LEU A 108 14.71 13.90 23.62
CA LEU A 108 15.45 13.73 22.40
C LEU A 108 15.75 15.09 21.78
N GLN A 109 17.00 15.25 21.38
CA GLN A 109 17.45 16.44 20.62
C GLN A 109 17.64 16.02 19.16
N ALA A 110 17.15 16.86 18.24
CA ALA A 110 17.43 16.66 16.83
C ALA A 110 18.94 16.79 16.58
N ASN A 111 19.53 15.79 15.93
CA ASN A 111 20.89 15.86 15.44
C ASN A 111 20.83 16.33 13.99
N PRO A 112 21.55 17.40 13.60
CA PRO A 112 21.61 17.85 12.20
C PRO A 112 22.11 16.77 11.22
N GLU A 113 22.84 15.77 11.70
CA GLU A 113 23.32 14.64 10.90
C GLU A 113 22.24 13.57 10.66
N ASP A 114 21.12 13.64 11.40
CA ASP A 114 19.96 12.73 11.25
C ASP A 114 18.97 13.24 10.19
N GLU A 115 19.44 14.00 9.21
CA GLU A 115 18.60 14.43 8.09
C GLU A 115 18.07 13.20 7.35
N MET A 116 16.75 13.12 7.24
CA MET A 116 16.11 12.08 6.43
C MET A 116 16.45 12.31 4.96
N ASP A 117 16.82 11.24 4.27
CA ASP A 117 16.98 11.23 2.82
C ASP A 117 15.76 11.84 2.11
N GLU A 118 16.01 12.54 1.02
CA GLU A 118 14.96 13.19 0.23
C GLU A 118 14.04 12.14 -0.41
N GLY A 119 12.92 11.86 0.24
CA GLY A 119 11.81 11.12 -0.35
C GLY A 119 11.01 12.00 -1.30
N THR A 120 10.45 11.42 -2.35
CA THR A 120 9.50 12.13 -3.23
C THR A 120 8.24 12.51 -2.47
N GLY A 121 7.56 13.59 -2.89
CA GLY A 121 6.27 13.99 -2.32
C GLY A 121 5.24 12.87 -2.41
N MET A 122 5.21 12.10 -3.52
CA MET A 122 4.32 10.96 -3.68
C MET A 122 4.68 9.80 -2.74
N GLY A 123 5.97 9.53 -2.53
CA GLY A 123 6.41 8.50 -1.57
C GLY A 123 6.02 8.84 -0.13
N ARG A 124 6.22 10.09 0.29
CA ARG A 124 5.75 10.57 1.60
C ARG A 124 4.22 10.52 1.72
N GLY A 125 3.51 10.74 0.62
CA GLY A 125 2.05 10.67 0.54
C GLY A 125 1.47 9.28 0.82
N PHE A 126 2.26 8.20 0.77
CA PHE A 126 1.78 6.84 1.07
C PHE A 126 1.28 6.67 2.51
N ALA A 127 1.70 7.53 3.43
CA ALA A 127 1.23 7.53 4.81
C ALA A 127 -0.19 8.06 4.98
N VAL A 128 -0.77 8.65 3.93
CA VAL A 128 -2.11 9.25 3.93
C VAL A 128 -3.04 8.39 3.08
N GLY A 129 -4.28 8.22 3.52
CA GLY A 129 -5.31 7.54 2.73
C GLY A 129 -5.52 8.18 1.36
N GLY A 130 -5.59 7.35 0.32
CA GLY A 130 -5.63 7.80 -1.07
C GLY A 130 -4.25 8.11 -1.67
N GLY A 131 -3.18 8.03 -0.89
CA GLY A 131 -1.84 8.40 -1.33
C GLY A 131 -1.24 7.45 -2.36
N VAL A 132 -1.57 6.16 -2.28
CA VAL A 132 -1.11 5.18 -3.27
C VAL A 132 -1.82 5.41 -4.61
N ALA A 133 -3.13 5.60 -4.60
CA ALA A 133 -3.86 5.92 -5.82
C ALA A 133 -3.36 7.23 -6.46
N ALA A 134 -3.07 8.25 -5.66
CA ALA A 134 -2.49 9.51 -6.15
C ALA A 134 -1.12 9.28 -6.83
N ALA A 135 -0.27 8.45 -6.25
CA ALA A 135 1.03 8.11 -6.85
C ALA A 135 0.88 7.31 -8.14
N VAL A 136 -0.09 6.40 -8.22
CA VAL A 136 -0.40 5.67 -9.46
C VAL A 136 -0.88 6.63 -10.55
N VAL A 137 -1.77 7.57 -10.22
CA VAL A 137 -2.24 8.59 -11.17
C VAL A 137 -1.08 9.42 -11.69
N GLU A 138 -0.17 9.84 -10.83
CA GLU A 138 1.01 10.61 -11.25
C GLU A 138 1.94 9.78 -12.16
N ALA A 139 2.14 8.52 -11.82
CA ALA A 139 2.91 7.61 -12.66
C ALA A 139 2.25 7.39 -14.03
N VAL A 140 0.91 7.28 -14.08
CA VAL A 140 0.18 7.17 -15.35
C VAL A 140 0.35 8.43 -16.19
N LYS A 141 0.25 9.61 -15.60
CA LYS A 141 0.46 10.88 -16.35
C LYS A 141 1.86 10.97 -16.98
N HIS A 142 2.87 10.38 -16.37
CA HIS A 142 4.21 10.31 -16.94
C HIS A 142 4.31 9.32 -18.11
N ILE A 143 3.50 8.26 -18.10
CA ILE A 143 3.50 7.22 -19.15
C ILE A 143 2.58 7.63 -20.31
N ASP A 144 1.40 8.09 -19.99
CA ASP A 144 0.33 8.51 -20.91
C ASP A 144 -0.33 9.81 -20.41
N PRO A 145 0.19 10.98 -20.81
CA PRO A 145 -0.31 12.28 -20.34
C PRO A 145 -1.77 12.57 -20.66
N ASP A 146 -2.31 11.95 -21.71
CA ASP A 146 -3.70 12.16 -22.14
C ASP A 146 -4.69 11.28 -21.39
N ARG A 147 -4.21 10.28 -20.68
CA ARG A 147 -5.04 9.34 -19.91
C ARG A 147 -5.63 9.99 -18.67
N LYS A 148 -6.95 10.11 -18.64
CA LYS A 148 -7.67 10.55 -17.45
C LYS A 148 -8.01 9.35 -16.57
N ILE A 149 -7.69 9.44 -15.28
CA ILE A 149 -8.04 8.44 -14.27
C ILE A 149 -8.92 9.10 -13.22
N GLN A 150 -10.02 8.42 -12.88
CA GLN A 150 -10.83 8.76 -11.73
C GLN A 150 -10.42 7.85 -10.57
N ILE A 151 -10.31 8.41 -9.38
CA ILE A 151 -9.99 7.67 -8.16
C ILE A 151 -11.14 7.75 -7.18
N GLU A 152 -11.38 6.67 -6.45
CA GLU A 152 -12.19 6.68 -5.24
C GLU A 152 -11.39 6.02 -4.12
N TYR A 153 -11.50 6.60 -2.94
CA TYR A 153 -10.84 6.15 -1.74
C TYR A 153 -11.85 5.77 -0.67
N GLY A 154 -11.69 4.59 -0.10
CA GLY A 154 -12.50 4.09 1.02
C GLY A 154 -11.66 3.95 2.28
N ASP A 155 -11.94 4.80 3.28
CA ASP A 155 -11.33 4.69 4.61
C ASP A 155 -12.21 3.84 5.51
N GLY A 156 -11.60 2.81 6.11
CA GLY A 156 -12.27 1.79 6.90
C GLY A 156 -13.10 0.80 6.07
N LEU A 157 -13.23 -0.42 6.56
CA LEU A 157 -13.90 -1.52 5.85
C LEU A 157 -15.35 -1.20 5.44
N LYS A 158 -16.06 -0.36 6.21
CA LYS A 158 -17.43 0.06 5.87
C LYS A 158 -17.47 0.85 4.56
N ASN A 159 -16.56 1.82 4.40
CA ASN A 159 -16.49 2.63 3.18
C ASN A 159 -15.95 1.82 2.01
N CYS A 160 -14.98 0.93 2.24
CA CYS A 160 -14.52 -0.01 1.23
C CYS A 160 -15.67 -0.89 0.68
N ARG A 161 -16.52 -1.42 1.55
CA ARG A 161 -17.70 -2.20 1.12
C ARG A 161 -18.70 -1.38 0.32
N LYS A 162 -18.93 -0.11 0.72
CA LYS A 162 -19.77 0.82 -0.05
C LYS A 162 -19.20 1.07 -1.44
N MET A 163 -17.90 1.32 -1.53
CA MET A 163 -17.18 1.52 -2.79
C MET A 163 -17.33 0.30 -3.72
N LEU A 164 -17.13 -0.94 -3.21
CA LEU A 164 -17.34 -2.17 -3.97
C LEU A 164 -18.80 -2.37 -4.41
N ALA A 165 -19.76 -2.02 -3.57
CA ALA A 165 -21.17 -2.09 -3.94
C ALA A 165 -21.51 -1.13 -5.09
N MET A 166 -20.90 0.05 -5.12
CA MET A 166 -21.03 1.00 -6.23
C MET A 166 -20.35 0.49 -7.50
N ALA A 167 -19.18 -0.14 -7.37
CA ALA A 167 -18.49 -0.80 -8.48
C ALA A 167 -19.33 -1.96 -9.07
N LYS A 168 -19.95 -2.77 -8.20
CA LYS A 168 -20.90 -3.84 -8.61
C LYS A 168 -22.13 -3.31 -9.36
N ALA A 169 -22.55 -2.10 -9.04
CA ALA A 169 -23.66 -1.42 -9.73
C ALA A 169 -23.23 -0.74 -11.06
N GLY A 170 -22.01 -0.97 -11.56
CA GLY A 170 -21.48 -0.38 -12.79
C GLY A 170 -21.24 1.14 -12.71
N LYS A 171 -21.03 1.67 -11.50
CA LYS A 171 -20.85 3.12 -11.29
C LYS A 171 -19.39 3.53 -11.12
N ARG A 172 -18.45 2.63 -11.42
CA ARG A 172 -17.01 2.84 -11.24
C ARG A 172 -16.17 2.40 -12.43
N ASP A 173 -16.77 2.44 -13.61
CA ASP A 173 -16.03 2.14 -14.83
C ASP A 173 -14.96 3.21 -15.09
N GLY A 174 -13.73 2.77 -15.37
CA GLY A 174 -12.57 3.64 -15.55
C GLY A 174 -11.89 4.10 -14.26
N TYR A 175 -12.33 3.63 -13.09
CA TYR A 175 -11.79 4.05 -11.80
C TYR A 175 -10.60 3.20 -11.32
N LEU A 176 -9.70 3.86 -10.60
CA LEU A 176 -8.78 3.22 -9.66
C LEU A 176 -9.36 3.35 -8.25
N LEU A 177 -9.55 2.22 -7.58
CA LEU A 177 -10.16 2.14 -6.26
C LEU A 177 -9.10 1.82 -5.21
N GLU A 178 -8.93 2.70 -4.23
CA GLU A 178 -8.06 2.45 -3.09
C GLU A 178 -8.90 2.23 -1.82
N GLY A 179 -8.65 1.12 -1.15
CA GLY A 179 -9.27 0.86 0.15
C GLY A 179 -8.23 0.76 1.25
N MET A 180 -8.59 1.26 2.42
CA MET A 180 -7.85 1.11 3.66
C MET A 180 -8.76 0.54 4.74
N GLY A 181 -8.32 -0.52 5.43
CA GLY A 181 -9.09 -1.21 6.47
C GLY A 181 -8.37 -1.29 7.81
#